data_08c23de80bb33f85ea3db8eb4f3add32
#
_entry.id   08c23de80bb33f85ea3db8eb4f3add32
#
_cell.length_a   1.000
_cell.length_b   1.000
_cell.length_c   1.000
_cell.angle_alpha   90.00
_cell.angle_beta   90.00
_cell.angle_gamma   90.00
#
_symmetry.space_group_name_H-M   'P 1'
#
loop_
_entity.id
_entity.type
_entity.pdbx_description
1 polymer ?
#
loop_
_entity_poly.entity_id
_entity_poly.type
_entity_poly.pdbx_seq_one_letter_code
_entity_poly.pdbx_strand_id
1 'polypeptide(L)'
;LSSLSTSDHSQLEELLDDLNEWAPKEHVSLSLPSLRMDNFSQSLIEKTTKVRKSGLTFAAEAGTQRLRDVINKNVTWDEIEKTCSLAFANGYTSVKLYFMMGLPTETMEDIEGIAETAQKVVDLFYSNPKHAKGRGVQVTISCACFVPKPHTPFEFVPMDTAETLQAKQKHLLESVRSRKIKVNYHDSTTS
;
A
#
# COMPACT_ATOMS: atom_id res chain seq x y z
N LEU A 1 1.02 -6.06 -17.59
CA LEU A 1 1.12 -7.30 -16.83
C LEU A 1 0.01 -7.34 -15.79
N SER A 2 -0.52 -8.52 -15.51
CA SER A 2 -1.54 -8.74 -14.47
C SER A 2 -1.18 -9.98 -13.67
N SER A 3 -1.08 -9.85 -12.35
CA SER A 3 -0.78 -10.93 -11.41
C SER A 3 -1.26 -10.55 -10.02
N LEU A 4 -1.55 -11.53 -9.17
CA LEU A 4 -1.81 -11.34 -7.74
C LEU A 4 -0.53 -11.01 -6.96
N SER A 5 0.63 -11.48 -7.44
CA SER A 5 1.95 -11.16 -6.89
C SER A 5 2.98 -11.19 -8.03
N THR A 6 3.20 -10.04 -8.64
CA THR A 6 4.12 -9.92 -9.77
C THR A 6 5.57 -10.16 -9.33
N SER A 7 5.92 -9.78 -8.11
CA SER A 7 7.28 -9.93 -7.55
C SER A 7 7.69 -11.38 -7.27
N ASP A 8 6.74 -12.33 -7.25
CA ASP A 8 7.06 -13.75 -7.01
C ASP A 8 7.41 -14.52 -8.30
N HIS A 9 7.38 -13.86 -9.46
CA HIS A 9 7.76 -14.49 -10.71
C HIS A 9 9.29 -14.67 -10.78
N SER A 10 9.75 -15.91 -10.92
CA SER A 10 11.17 -16.28 -10.85
C SER A 10 12.08 -15.63 -11.90
N GLN A 11 11.52 -15.25 -13.04
CA GLN A 11 12.24 -14.60 -14.15
C GLN A 11 11.79 -13.14 -14.36
N LEU A 12 11.29 -12.48 -13.30
CA LEU A 12 10.74 -11.14 -13.41
C LEU A 12 11.79 -10.13 -13.91
N GLU A 13 13.03 -10.24 -13.44
CA GLU A 13 14.09 -9.30 -13.83
C GLU A 13 14.46 -9.42 -15.31
N GLU A 14 14.57 -10.64 -15.84
CA GLU A 14 14.82 -10.90 -17.26
C GLU A 14 13.66 -10.39 -18.13
N LEU A 15 12.44 -10.71 -17.71
CA LEU A 15 11.23 -10.23 -18.40
C LEU A 15 11.15 -8.69 -18.44
N LEU A 16 11.55 -8.01 -17.36
CA LEU A 16 11.57 -6.55 -17.32
C LEU A 16 12.66 -5.96 -18.21
N ASP A 17 13.80 -6.61 -18.33
CA ASP A 17 14.86 -6.17 -19.26
C ASP A 17 14.38 -6.26 -20.70
N ASP A 18 13.79 -7.38 -21.12
CA ASP A 18 13.21 -7.55 -22.46
C ASP A 18 12.10 -6.53 -22.75
N LEU A 19 11.18 -6.34 -21.77
CA LEU A 19 10.10 -5.36 -21.90
C LEU A 19 10.61 -3.92 -21.94
N ASN A 20 11.67 -3.58 -21.23
CA ASN A 20 12.29 -2.25 -21.27
C ASN A 20 13.00 -1.95 -22.59
N GLU A 21 13.42 -2.96 -23.34
CA GLU A 21 13.95 -2.77 -24.69
C GLU A 21 12.84 -2.56 -25.72
N TRP A 22 11.71 -3.23 -25.54
CA TRP A 22 10.59 -3.22 -26.48
C TRP A 22 9.62 -2.05 -26.22
N ALA A 23 9.20 -1.83 -24.98
CA ALA A 23 8.13 -0.91 -24.63
C ALA A 23 8.35 0.56 -25.07
N PRO A 24 9.57 1.14 -24.96
CA PRO A 24 9.82 2.51 -25.44
C PRO A 24 9.66 2.64 -26.95
N LYS A 25 10.03 1.62 -27.73
CA LYS A 25 9.93 1.61 -29.20
C LYS A 25 8.47 1.63 -29.64
N GLU A 26 7.61 0.97 -28.89
CA GLU A 26 6.18 0.87 -29.17
C GLU A 26 5.32 1.89 -28.42
N HIS A 27 5.95 2.86 -27.71
CA HIS A 27 5.26 3.85 -26.86
C HIS A 27 4.32 3.23 -25.80
N VAL A 28 4.67 2.04 -25.30
CA VAL A 28 3.90 1.32 -24.28
C VAL A 28 4.46 1.59 -22.89
N SER A 29 3.59 1.89 -21.93
CA SER A 29 3.99 2.04 -20.53
C SER A 29 3.87 0.70 -19.79
N LEU A 30 4.89 0.35 -19.02
CA LEU A 30 4.87 -0.81 -18.14
C LEU A 30 4.20 -0.43 -16.81
N SER A 31 3.25 -1.24 -16.38
CA SER A 31 2.65 -1.17 -15.05
C SER A 31 2.79 -2.52 -14.36
N LEU A 32 3.32 -2.53 -13.16
CA LEU A 32 3.45 -3.71 -12.32
C LEU A 32 2.46 -3.60 -11.16
N PRO A 33 1.34 -4.33 -11.21
CA PRO A 33 0.42 -4.39 -10.10
C PRO A 33 0.98 -5.28 -8.98
N SER A 34 0.54 -5.02 -7.74
CA SER A 34 0.75 -5.91 -6.59
C SER A 34 2.21 -6.29 -6.33
N LEU A 35 3.05 -5.29 -6.13
CA LEU A 35 4.42 -5.51 -5.65
C LEU A 35 4.40 -5.80 -4.15
N ARG A 36 5.03 -6.88 -3.74
CA ARG A 36 5.25 -7.18 -2.33
C ARG A 36 6.40 -6.33 -1.78
N MET A 37 6.28 -5.91 -0.51
CA MET A 37 7.31 -5.07 0.13
C MET A 37 8.61 -5.81 0.35
N ASP A 38 8.53 -7.09 0.71
CA ASP A 38 9.68 -7.96 0.99
C ASP A 38 10.57 -8.23 -0.25
N ASN A 39 9.99 -8.19 -1.45
CA ASN A 39 10.70 -8.42 -2.72
C ASN A 39 11.01 -7.12 -3.50
N PHE A 40 10.86 -5.96 -2.87
CA PHE A 40 11.08 -4.68 -3.51
C PHE A 40 12.56 -4.28 -3.48
N SER A 41 13.29 -4.59 -4.55
CA SER A 41 14.72 -4.34 -4.69
C SER A 41 15.05 -3.05 -5.45
N GLN A 42 16.28 -2.54 -5.26
CA GLN A 42 16.81 -1.41 -6.05
C GLN A 42 16.80 -1.72 -7.54
N SER A 43 17.21 -2.95 -7.93
CA SER A 43 17.21 -3.40 -9.32
C SER A 43 15.80 -3.35 -9.94
N LEU A 44 14.79 -3.83 -9.21
CA LEU A 44 13.41 -3.81 -9.68
C LEU A 44 12.89 -2.39 -9.90
N ILE A 45 13.19 -1.47 -8.98
CA ILE A 45 12.82 -0.05 -9.13
C ILE A 45 13.46 0.56 -10.37
N GLU A 46 14.76 0.39 -10.55
CA GLU A 46 15.49 0.96 -11.69
C GLU A 46 14.93 0.48 -13.02
N LYS A 47 14.58 -0.81 -13.10
CA LYS A 47 13.95 -1.39 -14.28
C LYS A 47 12.53 -0.87 -14.53
N THR A 48 11.73 -0.66 -13.48
CA THR A 48 10.36 -0.16 -13.63
C THR A 48 10.26 1.35 -13.89
N THR A 49 11.25 2.12 -13.48
CA THR A 49 11.25 3.59 -13.60
C THR A 49 11.65 4.10 -14.99
N LYS A 50 12.23 3.25 -15.86
CA LYS A 50 12.72 3.66 -17.19
C LYS A 50 11.61 4.19 -18.10
N VAL A 51 10.39 3.70 -18.00
CA VAL A 51 9.32 4.01 -18.94
C VAL A 51 8.35 5.07 -18.41
N ARG A 52 7.82 4.94 -17.21
CA ARG A 52 6.95 5.95 -16.55
C ARG A 52 6.86 5.67 -15.05
N LYS A 53 7.05 6.69 -14.24
CA LYS A 53 6.81 6.59 -12.79
C LYS A 53 5.29 6.60 -12.53
N SER A 54 4.70 5.43 -12.41
CA SER A 54 3.36 5.26 -11.84
C SER A 54 3.44 5.29 -10.32
N GLY A 55 2.31 5.55 -9.63
CA GLY A 55 2.25 5.42 -8.18
C GLY A 55 2.53 3.98 -7.73
N LEU A 56 3.20 3.82 -6.60
CA LEU A 56 3.42 2.51 -5.99
C LEU A 56 2.23 2.14 -5.11
N THR A 57 1.92 0.86 -5.07
CA THR A 57 0.80 0.33 -4.30
C THR A 57 1.29 -0.81 -3.42
N PHE A 58 1.01 -0.70 -2.12
CA PHE A 58 1.42 -1.67 -1.12
C PHE A 58 0.25 -2.07 -0.22
N ALA A 59 0.24 -3.33 0.21
CA ALA A 59 -0.75 -3.90 1.11
C ALA A 59 -0.17 -3.97 2.54
N ALA A 60 -0.37 -2.93 3.34
CA ALA A 60 -0.05 -2.92 4.76
C ALA A 60 -1.08 -3.72 5.59
N GLU A 61 -2.30 -3.83 5.09
CA GLU A 61 -3.47 -4.56 5.58
C GLU A 61 -4.03 -4.04 6.91
N ALA A 62 -3.21 -3.68 7.90
CA ALA A 62 -3.64 -3.17 9.20
C ALA A 62 -2.78 -1.99 9.66
N GLY A 63 -3.36 -1.11 10.50
CA GLY A 63 -2.71 0.11 10.97
C GLY A 63 -1.58 -0.13 11.96
N THR A 64 -1.72 -1.14 12.84
CA THR A 64 -0.74 -1.44 13.89
C THR A 64 -0.01 -2.75 13.64
N GLN A 65 1.20 -2.89 14.22
CA GLN A 65 1.94 -4.16 14.17
C GLN A 65 1.16 -5.27 14.86
N ARG A 66 0.56 -4.98 16.02
CA ARG A 66 -0.30 -5.92 16.74
C ARG A 66 -1.34 -6.57 15.84
N LEU A 67 -2.07 -5.75 15.08
CA LEU A 67 -3.15 -6.25 14.25
C LEU A 67 -2.62 -6.95 12.99
N ARG A 68 -1.47 -6.52 12.44
CA ARG A 68 -0.77 -7.26 11.38
C ARG A 68 -0.36 -8.66 11.83
N ASP A 69 0.11 -8.78 13.07
CA ASP A 69 0.49 -10.09 13.65
C ASP A 69 -0.73 -10.99 13.84
N VAL A 70 -1.87 -10.44 14.28
CA VAL A 70 -3.14 -11.20 14.42
C VAL A 70 -3.59 -11.81 13.09
N ILE A 71 -3.47 -11.07 12.00
CA ILE A 71 -3.85 -11.57 10.65
C ILE A 71 -2.71 -12.29 9.92
N ASN A 72 -1.61 -12.56 10.62
CA ASN A 72 -0.41 -13.20 10.07
C ASN A 72 0.15 -12.47 8.83
N LYS A 73 0.06 -11.13 8.83
CA LYS A 73 0.66 -10.30 7.79
C LYS A 73 2.09 -9.95 8.20
N ASN A 74 3.04 -10.67 7.64
CA ASN A 74 4.48 -10.48 7.91
C ASN A 74 5.01 -9.20 7.21
N VAL A 75 4.46 -8.05 7.58
CA VAL A 75 4.93 -6.73 7.11
C VAL A 75 5.20 -5.87 8.33
N THR A 76 6.44 -5.45 8.49
CA THR A 76 6.89 -4.59 9.57
C THR A 76 6.96 -3.13 9.14
N TRP A 77 7.05 -2.21 10.11
CA TRP A 77 7.30 -0.81 9.80
C TRP A 77 8.63 -0.63 9.07
N ASP A 78 9.68 -1.36 9.45
CA ASP A 78 11.00 -1.24 8.83
C ASP A 78 10.98 -1.58 7.33
N GLU A 79 10.16 -2.57 6.95
CA GLU A 79 9.96 -2.93 5.54
C GLU A 79 9.20 -1.84 4.77
N ILE A 80 8.17 -1.24 5.39
CA ILE A 80 7.44 -0.11 4.81
C ILE A 80 8.38 1.08 4.62
N GLU A 81 9.14 1.42 5.66
CA GLU A 81 10.11 2.51 5.67
C GLU A 81 11.18 2.33 4.60
N LYS A 82 11.82 1.16 4.56
CA LYS A 82 12.84 0.82 3.57
C LYS A 82 12.30 0.95 2.14
N THR A 83 11.13 0.37 1.90
CA THR A 83 10.52 0.35 0.57
C THR A 83 10.10 1.74 0.10
N CYS A 84 9.44 2.52 0.98
CA CYS A 84 9.04 3.89 0.67
C CYS A 84 10.25 4.81 0.50
N SER A 85 11.27 4.70 1.35
CA SER A 85 12.51 5.50 1.23
C SER A 85 13.22 5.24 -0.08
N LEU A 86 13.30 3.98 -0.50
CA LEU A 86 13.88 3.58 -1.77
C LEU A 86 13.07 4.13 -2.96
N ALA A 87 11.75 4.06 -2.89
CA ALA A 87 10.87 4.62 -3.90
C ALA A 87 11.05 6.14 -4.04
N PHE A 88 11.07 6.87 -2.94
CA PHE A 88 11.22 8.32 -2.92
C PHE A 88 12.60 8.76 -3.42
N ALA A 89 13.66 8.04 -3.08
CA ALA A 89 15.01 8.27 -3.61
C ALA A 89 15.07 8.10 -5.14
N ASN A 90 14.21 7.25 -5.71
CA ASN A 90 14.08 7.05 -7.15
C ASN A 90 13.02 7.96 -7.80
N GLY A 91 12.53 8.96 -7.07
CA GLY A 91 11.69 10.04 -7.59
C GLY A 91 10.20 9.71 -7.68
N TYR A 92 9.73 8.66 -7.01
CA TYR A 92 8.30 8.45 -6.81
C TYR A 92 7.73 9.51 -5.88
N THR A 93 6.51 9.95 -6.17
CA THR A 93 5.79 10.99 -5.41
C THR A 93 4.38 10.58 -5.04
N SER A 94 3.99 9.36 -5.38
CA SER A 94 2.68 8.81 -5.06
C SER A 94 2.80 7.40 -4.53
N VAL A 95 2.21 7.17 -3.36
CA VAL A 95 2.12 5.84 -2.71
C VAL A 95 0.68 5.57 -2.34
N LYS A 96 0.18 4.38 -2.65
CA LYS A 96 -1.12 3.90 -2.24
C LYS A 96 -0.95 2.74 -1.27
N LEU A 97 -1.53 2.86 -0.10
CA LEU A 97 -1.52 1.86 0.96
C LEU A 97 -2.91 1.23 1.07
N TYR A 98 -2.97 -0.09 0.95
CA TYR A 98 -4.20 -0.84 1.20
C TYR A 98 -4.27 -1.29 2.65
N PHE A 99 -5.48 -1.12 3.21
CA PHE A 99 -5.84 -1.56 4.55
C PHE A 99 -7.20 -2.28 4.51
N MET A 100 -7.42 -3.12 5.50
CA MET A 100 -8.74 -3.67 5.82
C MET A 100 -9.27 -3.03 7.10
N MET A 101 -10.58 -2.87 7.19
CA MET A 101 -11.31 -2.35 8.35
C MET A 101 -12.35 -3.38 8.78
N GLY A 102 -12.56 -3.54 10.07
CA GLY A 102 -13.43 -4.57 10.63
C GLY A 102 -12.75 -5.93 10.82
N LEU A 103 -11.42 -5.93 10.93
CA LEU A 103 -10.64 -7.13 11.21
C LEU A 103 -10.94 -7.68 12.62
N PRO A 104 -10.82 -9.01 12.83
CA PRO A 104 -10.94 -9.60 14.16
C PRO A 104 -10.01 -8.92 15.15
N THR A 105 -10.52 -8.60 16.34
CA THR A 105 -9.83 -7.91 17.45
C THR A 105 -9.41 -6.46 17.18
N GLU A 106 -9.85 -5.86 16.08
CA GLU A 106 -9.54 -4.48 15.73
C GLU A 106 -10.11 -3.49 16.75
N THR A 107 -9.30 -2.54 17.18
CA THR A 107 -9.66 -1.46 18.09
C THR A 107 -9.61 -0.10 17.37
N MET A 108 -10.10 0.96 18.04
CA MET A 108 -9.98 2.32 17.50
C MET A 108 -8.52 2.79 17.38
N GLU A 109 -7.63 2.31 18.25
CA GLU A 109 -6.18 2.55 18.15
C GLU A 109 -5.58 1.95 16.85
N ASP A 110 -6.10 0.80 16.40
CA ASP A 110 -5.67 0.21 15.14
C ASP A 110 -6.12 1.05 13.94
N ILE A 111 -7.29 1.68 14.05
CA ILE A 111 -7.80 2.62 13.04
C ILE A 111 -6.94 3.90 13.00
N GLU A 112 -6.59 4.46 14.16
CA GLU A 112 -5.65 5.59 14.26
C GLU A 112 -4.28 5.23 13.67
N GLY A 113 -3.81 4.00 13.92
CA GLY A 113 -2.57 3.47 13.36
C GLY A 113 -2.51 3.49 11.82
N ILE A 114 -3.67 3.43 11.14
CA ILE A 114 -3.74 3.61 9.67
C ILE A 114 -3.32 5.04 9.30
N ALA A 115 -3.89 6.04 9.97
CA ALA A 115 -3.56 7.45 9.73
C ALA A 115 -2.10 7.76 10.11
N GLU A 116 -1.62 7.21 11.23
CA GLU A 116 -0.22 7.36 11.66
C GLU A 116 0.76 6.72 10.66
N THR A 117 0.46 5.53 10.15
CA THR A 117 1.29 4.88 9.13
C THR A 117 1.38 5.75 7.87
N ALA A 118 0.27 6.30 7.41
CA ALA A 118 0.26 7.19 6.26
C ALA A 118 1.03 8.49 6.53
N GLN A 119 0.92 9.06 7.74
CA GLN A 119 1.67 10.26 8.13
C GLN A 119 3.18 9.98 8.18
N LYS A 120 3.60 8.87 8.77
CA LYS A 120 5.01 8.44 8.76
C LYS A 120 5.57 8.33 7.33
N VAL A 121 4.78 7.82 6.38
CA VAL A 121 5.19 7.75 4.96
C VAL A 121 5.32 9.15 4.35
N VAL A 122 4.45 10.10 4.69
CA VAL A 122 4.60 11.51 4.29
C VAL A 122 5.89 12.10 4.85
N ASP A 123 6.17 11.87 6.14
CA ASP A 123 7.35 12.39 6.82
C ASP A 123 8.64 11.80 6.25
N LEU A 124 8.64 10.51 5.89
CA LEU A 124 9.74 9.85 5.19
C LEU A 124 10.07 10.52 3.86
N PHE A 125 9.07 10.95 3.10
CA PHE A 125 9.31 11.66 1.85
C PHE A 125 10.10 12.94 2.09
N TYR A 126 9.67 13.77 3.04
CA TYR A 126 10.29 15.06 3.30
C TYR A 126 11.64 14.95 4.02
N SER A 127 11.88 13.89 4.78
CA SER A 127 13.17 13.60 5.42
C SER A 127 14.20 13.00 4.47
N ASN A 128 13.77 12.42 3.34
CA ASN A 128 14.67 11.80 2.39
C ASN A 128 15.41 12.87 1.55
N PRO A 129 16.74 13.01 1.65
CA PRO A 129 17.49 14.05 0.93
C PRO A 129 17.44 13.89 -0.60
N LYS A 130 17.12 12.69 -1.09
CA LYS A 130 17.03 12.37 -2.52
C LYS A 130 15.61 12.46 -3.09
N HIS A 131 14.63 12.90 -2.29
CA HIS A 131 13.26 13.02 -2.80
C HIS A 131 13.15 14.02 -3.97
N ALA A 132 12.13 13.88 -4.80
CA ALA A 132 11.89 14.75 -5.95
C ALA A 132 11.64 16.20 -5.50
N LYS A 133 12.61 17.07 -5.73
CA LYS A 133 12.52 18.51 -5.38
C LYS A 133 11.44 19.21 -6.23
N GLY A 134 10.73 20.13 -5.61
CA GLY A 134 9.66 20.91 -6.28
C GLY A 134 8.35 20.14 -6.48
N ARG A 135 8.24 18.90 -6.04
CA ARG A 135 7.01 18.10 -6.05
C ARG A 135 6.64 17.68 -4.64
N GLY A 136 5.34 17.71 -4.33
CA GLY A 136 4.84 17.14 -3.08
C GLY A 136 4.58 15.64 -3.20
N VAL A 137 4.49 14.96 -2.05
CA VAL A 137 4.04 13.57 -2.01
C VAL A 137 2.52 13.51 -1.93
N GLN A 138 1.93 12.46 -2.50
CA GLN A 138 0.55 12.08 -2.30
C GLN A 138 0.52 10.65 -1.75
N VAL A 139 0.03 10.49 -0.52
CA VAL A 139 -0.23 9.19 0.07
C VAL A 139 -1.74 8.92 0.01
N THR A 140 -2.12 7.77 -0.53
CA THR A 140 -3.54 7.38 -0.59
C THR A 140 -3.75 6.17 0.31
N ILE A 141 -4.59 6.32 1.31
CA ILE A 141 -5.14 5.22 2.11
C ILE A 141 -6.33 4.64 1.32
N SER A 142 -6.36 3.34 1.13
CA SER A 142 -7.49 2.64 0.52
C SER A 142 -7.95 1.53 1.45
N CYS A 143 -9.09 1.73 2.10
CA CYS A 143 -9.67 0.77 3.05
C CYS A 143 -10.77 -0.05 2.39
N ALA A 144 -10.66 -1.38 2.50
CA ALA A 144 -11.73 -2.32 2.21
C ALA A 144 -12.35 -2.81 3.51
N CYS A 145 -13.65 -3.14 3.51
CA CYS A 145 -14.26 -3.81 4.64
C CYS A 145 -13.83 -5.29 4.66
N PHE A 146 -13.55 -5.80 5.86
CA PHE A 146 -13.27 -7.22 6.05
C PHE A 146 -14.55 -8.04 5.82
N VAL A 147 -14.42 -9.07 4.99
CA VAL A 147 -15.48 -10.05 4.74
C VAL A 147 -14.92 -11.44 5.00
N PRO A 148 -15.48 -12.24 5.93
CA PRO A 148 -15.07 -13.61 6.14
C PRO A 148 -15.19 -14.42 4.86
N LYS A 149 -14.17 -15.20 4.54
CA LYS A 149 -14.19 -16.05 3.34
C LYS A 149 -14.14 -17.52 3.74
N PRO A 150 -14.90 -18.40 3.04
CA PRO A 150 -14.83 -19.84 3.26
C PRO A 150 -13.38 -20.36 3.12
N HIS A 151 -13.08 -21.39 3.88
CA HIS A 151 -11.78 -22.06 3.89
C HIS A 151 -10.60 -21.17 4.31
N THR A 152 -10.87 -20.13 5.11
CA THR A 152 -9.84 -19.29 5.73
C THR A 152 -9.92 -19.38 7.26
N PRO A 153 -8.83 -19.04 8.00
CA PRO A 153 -8.85 -19.06 9.47
C PRO A 153 -9.95 -18.18 10.09
N PHE A 154 -10.44 -17.18 9.36
CA PHE A 154 -11.46 -16.25 9.81
C PHE A 154 -12.87 -16.54 9.24
N GLU A 155 -13.10 -17.73 8.70
CA GLU A 155 -14.37 -18.12 8.08
C GLU A 155 -15.59 -17.91 9.00
N PHE A 156 -15.45 -18.17 10.29
CA PHE A 156 -16.52 -18.09 11.28
C PHE A 156 -16.48 -16.84 12.17
N VAL A 157 -15.64 -15.88 11.85
CA VAL A 157 -15.57 -14.61 12.59
C VAL A 157 -16.71 -13.70 12.13
N PRO A 158 -17.47 -13.06 13.06
CA PRO A 158 -18.50 -12.12 12.68
C PRO A 158 -17.93 -10.91 11.97
N MET A 159 -18.69 -10.38 11.02
CA MET A 159 -18.41 -9.07 10.43
C MET A 159 -18.87 -7.96 11.37
N ASP A 160 -18.20 -6.82 11.31
CA ASP A 160 -18.71 -5.59 11.91
C ASP A 160 -20.04 -5.17 11.28
N THR A 161 -20.91 -4.55 12.06
CA THR A 161 -22.15 -3.96 11.53
C THR A 161 -21.83 -2.72 10.70
N ALA A 162 -22.78 -2.31 9.84
CA ALA A 162 -22.62 -1.12 9.02
C ALA A 162 -22.40 0.14 9.90
N GLU A 163 -23.06 0.25 11.04
CA GLU A 163 -22.91 1.34 11.99
C GLU A 163 -21.50 1.37 12.58
N THR A 164 -20.96 0.19 12.96
CA THR A 164 -19.59 0.07 13.49
C THR A 164 -18.57 0.47 12.42
N LEU A 165 -18.72 -0.01 11.19
CA LEU A 165 -17.83 0.35 10.09
C LEU A 165 -17.89 1.85 9.78
N GLN A 166 -19.07 2.46 9.78
CA GLN A 166 -19.23 3.91 9.61
C GLN A 166 -18.56 4.71 10.72
N ALA A 167 -18.68 4.26 11.97
CA ALA A 167 -18.00 4.89 13.11
C ALA A 167 -16.47 4.82 12.94
N LYS A 168 -15.93 3.67 12.54
CA LYS A 168 -14.50 3.48 12.26
C LYS A 168 -14.03 4.35 11.09
N GLN A 169 -14.80 4.43 10.01
CA GLN A 169 -14.51 5.28 8.85
C GLN A 169 -14.46 6.76 9.25
N LYS A 170 -15.43 7.22 10.03
CA LYS A 170 -15.47 8.58 10.55
C LYS A 170 -14.23 8.87 11.42
N HIS A 171 -13.91 7.95 12.33
CA HIS A 171 -12.74 8.07 13.20
C HIS A 171 -11.43 8.16 12.41
N LEU A 172 -11.27 7.33 11.36
CA LEU A 172 -10.12 7.41 10.46
C LEU A 172 -10.02 8.79 9.79
N LEU A 173 -11.13 9.31 9.27
CA LEU A 173 -11.14 10.62 8.62
C LEU A 173 -10.76 11.75 9.60
N GLU A 174 -11.21 11.69 10.85
CA GLU A 174 -10.87 12.64 11.90
C GLU A 174 -9.41 12.55 12.34
N SER A 175 -8.81 11.35 12.26
CA SER A 175 -7.39 11.10 12.60
C SER A 175 -6.43 11.60 11.52
N VAL A 176 -6.88 11.73 10.26
CA VAL A 176 -6.03 12.20 9.16
C VAL A 176 -5.95 13.72 9.17
N ARG A 177 -4.76 14.26 9.46
CA ARG A 177 -4.53 15.72 9.58
C ARG A 177 -3.85 16.35 8.36
N SER A 178 -3.14 15.56 7.58
CA SER A 178 -2.34 16.06 6.47
C SER A 178 -3.14 16.11 5.16
N ARG A 179 -3.10 17.26 4.47
CA ARG A 179 -3.65 17.41 3.11
C ARG A 179 -2.92 16.56 2.05
N LYS A 180 -1.79 15.94 2.41
CA LYS A 180 -1.03 15.03 1.55
C LYS A 180 -1.56 13.60 1.59
N ILE A 181 -2.50 13.33 2.51
CA ILE A 181 -3.13 12.02 2.67
C ILE A 181 -4.56 12.10 2.13
N LYS A 182 -4.87 11.21 1.20
CA LYS A 182 -6.21 11.00 0.67
C LYS A 182 -6.75 9.67 1.20
N VAL A 183 -7.99 9.67 1.68
CA VAL A 183 -8.67 8.46 2.14
C VAL A 183 -9.71 8.04 1.13
N ASN A 184 -9.64 6.79 0.68
CA ASN A 184 -10.67 6.12 -0.11
C ASN A 184 -11.13 4.89 0.67
N TYR A 185 -12.42 4.67 0.79
CA TYR A 185 -13.00 3.45 1.38
C TYR A 185 -14.14 2.95 0.52
N HIS A 186 -14.39 1.65 0.59
CA HIS A 186 -15.56 1.06 -0.03
C HIS A 186 -16.80 1.41 0.80
N ASP A 187 -17.93 1.62 0.13
CA ASP A 187 -19.20 1.87 0.81
C ASP A 187 -19.59 0.61 1.59
N SER A 188 -19.84 0.79 2.91
CA SER A 188 -20.23 -0.29 3.81
C SER A 188 -21.62 -0.89 3.49
N THR A 189 -22.39 -0.24 2.61
CA THR A 189 -23.71 -0.72 2.18
C THR A 189 -23.67 -1.59 0.92
N THR A 190 -22.54 -1.63 0.22
CA THR A 190 -22.35 -2.38 -1.04
C THR A 190 -21.38 -3.56 -0.92
N SER A 191 -20.94 -3.87 0.28
CA SER A 191 -20.02 -4.99 0.54
C SER A 191 -20.76 -6.26 0.92
#